data_7286b195a5314c210491cbe665876483
#
_entry.id   7286b195a5314c210491cbe665876483
#
_cell.length_a   1.000
_cell.length_b   1.000
_cell.length_c   1.000
_cell.angle_alpha   90.00
_cell.angle_beta   90.00
_cell.angle_gamma   90.00
#
_symmetry.space_group_name_H-M   'P 1'
#
loop_
_entity.id
_entity.type
_entity.pdbx_description
1 polymer ?
#
loop_
_entity_poly.entity_id
_entity_poly.type
_entity_poly.pdbx_seq_one_letter_code
_entity_poly.pdbx_strand_id
1 'polypeptide(L)'
;MAIELLTPFTKVELEPEIKEKKRKQVGILGGNFNPVHNAHLIVADQVRQQLGLDQVLLMPEYQPPHVDKKETIPEHHRLKMLELAIEGIEGLAIETIELERKGISYTYDTMKILTEKNPDTDYYFIIGADMVDYLPKWYRIDELVDLVQFVGVQRPRYKAGTSYPVIWVDVPLMDISSSMVRDFMAQGRKPNFLLPQPVLDYIEKEGLY
;
A
#
# COMPACT_ATOMS: atom_id res chain seq x y z
N MET A 1 -28.10 22.81 21.04
CA MET A 1 -27.21 23.69 21.83
C MET A 1 -27.96 24.94 22.16
N ALA A 2 -27.88 25.41 23.41
CA ALA A 2 -28.51 26.64 23.81
C ALA A 2 -27.73 27.85 23.24
N ILE A 3 -28.42 28.78 22.60
CA ILE A 3 -27.85 30.05 22.13
C ILE A 3 -27.83 30.99 23.31
N GLU A 4 -26.67 31.36 23.82
CA GLU A 4 -26.53 32.42 24.79
C GLU A 4 -26.57 33.78 24.08
N LEU A 5 -27.53 34.62 24.44
CA LEU A 5 -27.60 36.02 24.00
C LEU A 5 -26.58 36.81 24.80
N LEU A 6 -25.53 37.26 24.18
CA LEU A 6 -24.48 38.08 24.80
C LEU A 6 -24.97 39.50 25.14
N THR A 7 -26.00 40.01 24.46
CA THR A 7 -26.72 41.26 24.77
C THR A 7 -28.17 41.18 24.27
N PRO A 8 -29.10 42.01 24.78
CA PRO A 8 -30.49 42.03 24.33
C PRO A 8 -30.67 42.33 22.82
N PHE A 9 -29.63 42.79 22.16
CA PHE A 9 -29.70 43.22 20.77
C PHE A 9 -28.77 42.42 19.84
N THR A 10 -28.03 41.43 20.38
CA THR A 10 -27.11 40.59 19.58
C THR A 10 -27.77 39.25 19.32
N LYS A 11 -28.16 39.02 18.06
CA LYS A 11 -28.58 37.71 17.59
C LYS A 11 -27.39 37.04 16.93
N VAL A 12 -26.89 35.98 17.54
CA VAL A 12 -25.88 35.12 16.92
C VAL A 12 -26.62 34.05 16.13
N GLU A 13 -26.57 34.13 14.81
CA GLU A 13 -26.98 33.05 13.93
C GLU A 13 -25.76 32.16 13.76
N LEU A 14 -25.84 30.93 14.33
CA LEU A 14 -24.83 29.89 14.01
C LEU A 14 -25.11 29.42 12.59
N GLU A 15 -24.19 29.68 11.70
CA GLU A 15 -24.22 28.99 10.42
C GLU A 15 -24.21 27.48 10.69
N PRO A 16 -25.04 26.70 9.97
CA PRO A 16 -24.99 25.25 10.10
C PRO A 16 -23.57 24.79 9.83
N GLU A 17 -23.00 24.09 10.79
CA GLU A 17 -21.72 23.45 10.64
C GLU A 17 -21.75 22.66 9.30
N ILE A 18 -21.03 23.15 8.28
CA ILE A 18 -20.88 22.43 7.04
C ILE A 18 -20.14 21.16 7.47
N LYS A 19 -20.86 20.07 7.62
CA LYS A 19 -20.25 18.75 7.80
C LYS A 19 -19.52 18.47 6.50
N GLU A 20 -18.24 18.83 6.47
CA GLU A 20 -17.38 18.34 5.39
C GLU A 20 -17.57 16.83 5.32
N LYS A 21 -17.98 16.35 4.16
CA LYS A 21 -18.15 14.92 3.93
C LYS A 21 -16.77 14.28 4.17
N LYS A 22 -16.66 13.47 5.22
CA LYS A 22 -15.40 12.82 5.58
C LYS A 22 -14.90 12.06 4.34
N ARG A 23 -13.76 12.47 3.82
CA ARG A 23 -13.11 11.79 2.68
C ARG A 23 -12.66 10.40 3.11
N LYS A 24 -12.77 9.45 2.22
CA LYS A 24 -12.26 8.09 2.46
C LYS A 24 -10.74 8.12 2.48
N GLN A 25 -10.11 7.46 3.46
CA GLN A 25 -8.65 7.38 3.59
C GLN A 25 -8.18 5.98 3.23
N VAL A 26 -7.43 5.86 2.15
CA VAL A 26 -7.06 4.57 1.56
C VAL A 26 -5.55 4.48 1.39
N GLY A 27 -4.95 3.47 2.03
CA GLY A 27 -3.56 3.11 1.80
C GLY A 27 -3.39 2.29 0.52
N ILE A 28 -2.27 2.49 -0.18
CA ILE A 28 -1.85 1.66 -1.32
C ILE A 28 -0.48 1.06 -0.99
N LEU A 29 -0.39 -0.25 -0.94
CA LEU A 29 0.87 -0.97 -0.87
C LEU A 29 1.14 -1.64 -2.21
N GLY A 30 1.97 -1.00 -3.03
CA GLY A 30 2.42 -1.53 -4.32
C GLY A 30 3.49 -2.60 -4.16
N GLY A 31 3.52 -3.56 -5.08
CA GLY A 31 4.58 -4.56 -5.10
C GLY A 31 4.37 -5.66 -6.13
N ASN A 32 5.44 -6.38 -6.40
CA ASN A 32 5.38 -7.53 -7.32
C ASN A 32 4.65 -8.73 -6.70
N PHE A 33 4.70 -8.91 -5.35
CA PHE A 33 4.09 -10.02 -4.62
C PHE A 33 4.37 -11.40 -5.23
N ASN A 34 5.65 -11.70 -5.42
CA ASN A 34 6.12 -12.91 -6.08
C ASN A 34 7.02 -13.79 -5.17
N PRO A 35 6.45 -14.43 -4.10
CA PRO A 35 5.08 -14.35 -3.59
C PRO A 35 4.82 -13.21 -2.60
N VAL A 36 3.55 -12.97 -2.26
CA VAL A 36 3.16 -12.22 -1.05
C VAL A 36 3.65 -12.97 0.18
N HIS A 37 4.06 -12.21 1.24
CA HIS A 37 4.58 -12.79 2.48
C HIS A 37 4.12 -11.99 3.72
N ASN A 38 4.32 -12.57 4.90
CA ASN A 38 3.79 -12.00 6.15
C ASN A 38 4.27 -10.57 6.43
N ALA A 39 5.48 -10.19 6.02
CA ALA A 39 5.94 -8.81 6.18
C ALA A 39 5.08 -7.81 5.39
N HIS A 40 4.56 -8.16 4.20
CA HIS A 40 3.64 -7.30 3.46
C HIS A 40 2.33 -7.08 4.24
N LEU A 41 1.78 -8.14 4.83
CA LEU A 41 0.52 -8.08 5.58
C LEU A 41 0.66 -7.27 6.86
N ILE A 42 1.78 -7.47 7.57
CA ILE A 42 2.11 -6.71 8.79
C ILE A 42 2.24 -5.21 8.47
N VAL A 43 2.97 -4.86 7.42
CA VAL A 43 3.11 -3.46 6.99
C VAL A 43 1.74 -2.87 6.66
N ALA A 44 0.94 -3.56 5.84
CA ALA A 44 -0.38 -3.08 5.43
C ALA A 44 -1.30 -2.84 6.63
N ASP A 45 -1.40 -3.82 7.55
CA ASP A 45 -2.27 -3.74 8.71
C ASP A 45 -1.79 -2.69 9.73
N GLN A 46 -0.48 -2.64 10.02
CA GLN A 46 0.06 -1.69 11.00
C GLN A 46 -0.05 -0.24 10.51
N VAL A 47 0.22 0.03 9.24
CA VAL A 47 0.02 1.37 8.67
C VAL A 47 -1.46 1.75 8.70
N ARG A 48 -2.37 0.82 8.34
CA ARG A 48 -3.81 1.05 8.41
C ARG A 48 -4.25 1.47 9.81
N GLN A 49 -3.82 0.72 10.83
CA GLN A 49 -4.23 0.98 12.21
C GLN A 49 -3.63 2.28 12.77
N GLN A 50 -2.33 2.53 12.54
CA GLN A 50 -1.64 3.69 13.11
C GLN A 50 -2.09 5.01 12.49
N LEU A 51 -2.43 5.02 11.20
CA LEU A 51 -2.92 6.22 10.51
C LEU A 51 -4.46 6.31 10.50
N GLY A 52 -5.18 5.30 11.04
CA GLY A 52 -6.64 5.27 11.05
C GLY A 52 -7.25 5.20 9.66
N LEU A 53 -6.57 4.51 8.71
CA LEU A 53 -7.07 4.37 7.35
C LEU A 53 -8.29 3.45 7.30
N ASP A 54 -9.25 3.77 6.45
CA ASP A 54 -10.45 2.95 6.24
C ASP A 54 -10.08 1.56 5.68
N GLN A 55 -9.09 1.53 4.76
CA GLN A 55 -8.55 0.28 4.21
C GLN A 55 -7.15 0.48 3.63
N VAL A 56 -6.42 -0.63 3.42
CA VAL A 56 -5.21 -0.69 2.60
C VAL A 56 -5.42 -1.66 1.44
N LEU A 57 -5.09 -1.21 0.23
CA LEU A 57 -5.15 -1.98 -0.99
C LEU A 57 -3.76 -2.52 -1.33
N LEU A 58 -3.63 -3.84 -1.46
CA LEU A 58 -2.46 -4.49 -2.02
C LEU A 58 -2.56 -4.39 -3.54
N MET A 59 -1.64 -3.68 -4.18
CA MET A 59 -1.68 -3.41 -5.61
C MET A 59 -0.54 -4.14 -6.33
N PRO A 60 -0.84 -5.31 -6.95
CA PRO A 60 0.17 -6.04 -7.70
C PRO A 60 0.56 -5.31 -8.98
N GLU A 61 1.86 -5.08 -9.14
CA GLU A 61 2.44 -4.49 -10.34
C GLU A 61 2.32 -5.44 -11.54
N TYR A 62 2.03 -4.90 -12.73
CA TYR A 62 2.13 -5.68 -13.96
C TYR A 62 3.59 -5.79 -14.42
N GLN A 63 4.26 -4.66 -14.60
CA GLN A 63 5.68 -4.60 -14.96
C GLN A 63 6.35 -3.44 -14.20
N PRO A 64 7.19 -3.73 -13.19
CA PRO A 64 7.87 -2.69 -12.44
C PRO A 64 8.80 -1.85 -13.34
N PRO A 65 8.83 -0.50 -13.18
CA PRO A 65 9.62 0.38 -14.06
C PRO A 65 11.13 0.31 -13.82
N HIS A 66 11.57 -0.16 -12.65
CA HIS A 66 12.96 -0.07 -12.20
C HIS A 66 13.67 -1.40 -12.06
N VAL A 67 13.04 -2.47 -12.48
CA VAL A 67 13.59 -3.81 -12.35
C VAL A 67 13.77 -4.40 -13.75
N ASP A 68 14.99 -4.80 -14.08
CA ASP A 68 15.22 -5.73 -15.20
C ASP A 68 14.21 -6.85 -15.08
N LYS A 69 13.72 -7.36 -16.24
CA LYS A 69 12.73 -8.45 -16.28
C LYS A 69 13.20 -9.61 -15.39
N LYS A 70 12.91 -9.49 -14.09
CA LYS A 70 13.00 -10.64 -13.21
C LYS A 70 11.95 -11.63 -13.69
N GLU A 71 12.32 -12.88 -13.78
CA GLU A 71 11.36 -13.95 -13.99
C GLU A 71 10.26 -13.83 -12.93
N THR A 72 9.13 -13.31 -13.34
CA THR A 72 7.94 -13.15 -12.50
C THR A 72 6.94 -14.18 -12.97
N ILE A 73 6.38 -14.94 -12.04
CA ILE A 73 5.31 -15.89 -12.41
C ILE A 73 4.09 -15.10 -12.95
N PRO A 74 3.24 -15.76 -13.75
CA PRO A 74 2.05 -15.14 -14.32
C PRO A 74 1.19 -14.42 -13.28
N GLU A 75 0.58 -13.30 -13.67
CA GLU A 75 -0.18 -12.42 -12.79
C GLU A 75 -1.34 -13.13 -12.08
N HIS A 76 -1.98 -14.12 -12.70
CA HIS A 76 -3.09 -14.85 -12.09
C HIS A 76 -2.68 -15.66 -10.85
N HIS A 77 -1.44 -16.19 -10.81
CA HIS A 77 -0.91 -16.84 -9.61
C HIS A 77 -0.65 -15.82 -8.50
N ARG A 78 -0.08 -14.67 -8.84
CA ARG A 78 0.20 -13.60 -7.87
C ARG A 78 -1.09 -13.03 -7.27
N LEU A 79 -2.08 -12.82 -8.12
CA LEU A 79 -3.42 -12.38 -7.69
C LEU A 79 -4.06 -13.44 -6.77
N LYS A 80 -4.02 -14.72 -7.16
CA LYS A 80 -4.57 -15.80 -6.33
C LYS A 80 -3.91 -15.91 -4.97
N MET A 81 -2.59 -15.75 -4.90
CA MET A 81 -1.88 -15.73 -3.62
C MET A 81 -2.26 -14.53 -2.75
N LEU A 82 -2.49 -13.35 -3.34
CA LEU A 82 -2.99 -12.19 -2.62
C LEU A 82 -4.39 -12.42 -2.06
N GLU A 83 -5.32 -12.97 -2.85
CA GLU A 83 -6.66 -13.33 -2.39
C GLU A 83 -6.61 -14.26 -1.17
N LEU A 84 -5.81 -15.33 -1.27
CA LEU A 84 -5.63 -16.28 -0.17
C LEU A 84 -4.95 -15.65 1.05
N ALA A 85 -4.04 -14.70 0.83
CA ALA A 85 -3.31 -14.06 1.91
C ALA A 85 -4.17 -13.13 2.78
N ILE A 86 -5.19 -12.50 2.18
CA ILE A 86 -6.03 -11.52 2.89
C ILE A 86 -7.43 -12.05 3.20
N GLU A 87 -7.72 -13.30 2.89
CA GLU A 87 -9.03 -13.90 3.16
C GLU A 87 -9.39 -13.77 4.64
N GLY A 88 -10.53 -13.15 4.92
CA GLY A 88 -11.02 -12.92 6.30
C GLY A 88 -10.30 -11.80 7.07
N ILE A 89 -9.40 -11.03 6.44
CA ILE A 89 -8.73 -9.90 7.09
C ILE A 89 -9.46 -8.59 6.75
N GLU A 90 -10.13 -8.02 7.75
CA GLU A 90 -10.83 -6.74 7.58
C GLU A 90 -9.87 -5.58 7.30
N GLY A 91 -10.28 -4.69 6.41
CA GLY A 91 -9.53 -3.49 6.08
C GLY A 91 -8.38 -3.71 5.09
N LEU A 92 -8.16 -4.94 4.61
CA LEU A 92 -7.28 -5.23 3.49
C LEU A 92 -8.09 -5.63 2.26
N ALA A 93 -7.69 -5.14 1.09
CA ALA A 93 -8.30 -5.49 -0.19
C ALA A 93 -7.24 -5.48 -1.30
N ILE A 94 -7.63 -5.81 -2.52
CA ILE A 94 -6.72 -5.85 -3.68
C ILE A 94 -7.17 -4.79 -4.68
N GLU A 95 -6.19 -4.07 -5.26
CA GLU A 95 -6.40 -3.18 -6.40
C GLU A 95 -5.75 -3.79 -7.63
N THR A 96 -6.52 -4.06 -8.68
CA THR A 96 -6.06 -4.77 -9.89
C THR A 96 -5.76 -3.87 -11.07
N ILE A 97 -5.91 -2.57 -10.91
CA ILE A 97 -5.83 -1.58 -12.00
C ILE A 97 -4.53 -1.69 -12.82
N GLU A 98 -3.40 -2.02 -12.22
CA GLU A 98 -2.14 -2.18 -12.96
C GLU A 98 -2.11 -3.45 -13.80
N LEU A 99 -2.70 -4.54 -13.30
CA LEU A 99 -2.86 -5.80 -14.05
C LEU A 99 -3.83 -5.61 -15.22
N GLU A 100 -4.91 -4.85 -15.03
CA GLU A 100 -5.91 -4.56 -16.08
C GLU A 100 -5.33 -3.63 -17.15
N ARG A 101 -4.62 -2.58 -16.74
CA ARG A 101 -4.02 -1.60 -17.64
C ARG A 101 -2.88 -2.20 -18.47
N LYS A 102 -2.15 -3.13 -17.89
CA LYS A 102 -0.93 -3.73 -18.46
C LYS A 102 0.18 -2.69 -18.73
N GLY A 103 1.31 -3.14 -19.25
CA GLY A 103 2.44 -2.25 -19.52
C GLY A 103 3.25 -1.88 -18.27
N ILE A 104 4.00 -0.78 -18.33
CA ILE A 104 4.86 -0.35 -17.23
C ILE A 104 4.01 0.27 -16.11
N SER A 105 4.21 -0.20 -14.89
CA SER A 105 3.51 0.23 -13.67
C SER A 105 4.11 1.52 -13.10
N TYR A 106 3.97 2.64 -13.82
CA TYR A 106 4.33 3.93 -13.26
C TYR A 106 3.29 4.38 -12.23
N THR A 107 3.72 4.59 -11.00
CA THR A 107 2.84 5.00 -9.89
C THR A 107 2.04 6.26 -10.19
N TYR A 108 2.67 7.26 -10.84
CA TYR A 108 1.97 8.49 -11.25
C TYR A 108 0.74 8.19 -12.11
N ASP A 109 0.90 7.39 -13.16
CA ASP A 109 -0.21 7.08 -14.09
C ASP A 109 -1.35 6.33 -13.38
N THR A 110 -0.98 5.41 -12.50
CA THR A 110 -1.94 4.64 -11.71
C THR A 110 -2.69 5.52 -10.74
N MET A 111 -1.99 6.34 -9.96
CA MET A 111 -2.62 7.20 -8.96
C MET A 111 -3.46 8.30 -9.59
N LYS A 112 -3.06 8.84 -10.74
CA LYS A 112 -3.88 9.77 -11.51
C LYS A 112 -5.24 9.17 -11.87
N ILE A 113 -5.26 7.93 -12.37
CA ILE A 113 -6.52 7.24 -12.70
C ILE A 113 -7.36 6.99 -11.44
N LEU A 114 -6.74 6.55 -10.35
CA LEU A 114 -7.46 6.25 -9.11
C LEU A 114 -8.06 7.51 -8.47
N THR A 115 -7.34 8.62 -8.45
CA THR A 115 -7.85 9.90 -7.93
C THR A 115 -8.96 10.49 -8.79
N GLU A 116 -8.87 10.37 -10.12
CA GLU A 116 -9.93 10.79 -11.04
C GLU A 116 -11.20 9.94 -10.89
N LYS A 117 -11.06 8.62 -10.68
CA LYS A 117 -12.18 7.70 -10.45
C LYS A 117 -12.85 7.89 -9.09
N ASN A 118 -12.09 8.27 -8.07
CA ASN A 118 -12.53 8.37 -6.70
C ASN A 118 -12.18 9.74 -6.08
N PRO A 119 -12.81 10.83 -6.52
CA PRO A 119 -12.45 12.19 -6.12
C PRO A 119 -12.68 12.48 -4.62
N ASP A 120 -13.50 11.68 -3.94
CA ASP A 120 -13.77 11.77 -2.49
C ASP A 120 -12.79 10.90 -1.65
N THR A 121 -11.64 10.47 -2.21
CA THR A 121 -10.68 9.61 -1.53
C THR A 121 -9.31 10.28 -1.43
N ASP A 122 -8.71 10.20 -0.23
CA ASP A 122 -7.32 10.57 0.01
C ASP A 122 -6.47 9.30 0.00
N TYR A 123 -5.42 9.29 -0.82
CA TYR A 123 -4.56 8.13 -0.98
C TYR A 123 -3.24 8.29 -0.23
N TYR A 124 -2.83 7.22 0.45
CA TYR A 124 -1.57 7.09 1.19
C TYR A 124 -0.73 6.00 0.54
N PHE A 125 0.36 6.39 -0.16
CA PHE A 125 1.20 5.45 -0.88
C PHE A 125 2.33 4.95 0.02
N ILE A 126 2.29 3.64 0.36
CA ILE A 126 3.17 3.00 1.35
C ILE A 126 4.41 2.45 0.67
N ILE A 127 5.59 2.89 1.12
CA ILE A 127 6.89 2.48 0.58
C ILE A 127 7.88 2.13 1.69
N GLY A 128 8.78 1.22 1.40
CA GLY A 128 9.92 0.96 2.29
C GLY A 128 10.91 2.12 2.33
N ALA A 129 11.63 2.25 3.43
CA ALA A 129 12.62 3.33 3.61
C ALA A 129 13.69 3.36 2.51
N ASP A 130 14.06 2.21 1.96
CA ASP A 130 14.97 2.08 0.82
C ASP A 130 14.42 2.73 -0.47
N MET A 131 13.11 2.72 -0.66
CA MET A 131 12.46 3.36 -1.80
C MET A 131 12.28 4.87 -1.62
N VAL A 132 12.28 5.38 -0.37
CA VAL A 132 12.22 6.83 -0.11
C VAL A 132 13.42 7.56 -0.72
N ASP A 133 14.61 6.97 -0.66
CA ASP A 133 15.81 7.54 -1.28
C ASP A 133 15.75 7.53 -2.81
N TYR A 134 14.91 6.69 -3.40
CA TYR A 134 14.68 6.62 -4.83
C TYR A 134 13.58 7.55 -5.33
N LEU A 135 12.77 8.17 -4.46
CA LEU A 135 11.69 9.08 -4.83
C LEU A 135 12.11 10.14 -5.88
N PRO A 136 13.30 10.79 -5.78
CA PRO A 136 13.73 11.76 -6.78
C PRO A 136 13.85 11.21 -8.22
N LYS A 137 13.88 9.89 -8.39
CA LYS A 137 13.98 9.22 -9.68
C LYS A 137 12.64 8.68 -10.20
N TRP A 138 11.58 8.83 -9.40
CA TRP A 138 10.27 8.34 -9.82
C TRP A 138 9.70 9.20 -10.94
N TYR A 139 9.02 8.54 -11.84
CA TYR A 139 8.37 9.21 -12.98
C TYR A 139 7.35 10.23 -12.48
N ARG A 140 7.55 11.49 -12.86
CA ARG A 140 6.70 12.64 -12.51
C ARG A 140 6.46 12.78 -10.99
N ILE A 141 7.51 12.61 -10.19
CA ILE A 141 7.40 12.63 -8.71
C ILE A 141 6.82 13.95 -8.20
N ASP A 142 7.19 15.09 -8.79
CA ASP A 142 6.72 16.41 -8.36
C ASP A 142 5.21 16.60 -8.54
N GLU A 143 4.60 15.88 -9.49
CA GLU A 143 3.16 15.85 -9.68
C GLU A 143 2.49 14.73 -8.86
N LEU A 144 3.21 13.64 -8.61
CA LEU A 144 2.71 12.53 -7.82
C LEU A 144 2.49 12.92 -6.36
N VAL A 145 3.34 13.78 -5.79
CA VAL A 145 3.18 14.27 -4.41
C VAL A 145 1.92 15.11 -4.20
N ASP A 146 1.35 15.66 -5.28
CA ASP A 146 0.06 16.36 -5.23
C ASP A 146 -1.14 15.40 -5.27
N LEU A 147 -0.93 14.15 -5.69
CA LEU A 147 -1.97 13.13 -5.82
C LEU A 147 -2.07 12.23 -4.58
N VAL A 148 -0.95 11.99 -3.88
CA VAL A 148 -0.88 11.05 -2.77
C VAL A 148 -0.03 11.58 -1.62
N GLN A 149 -0.30 11.10 -0.40
CA GLN A 149 0.62 11.25 0.72
C GLN A 149 1.52 10.02 0.80
N PHE A 150 2.84 10.23 0.80
CA PHE A 150 3.77 9.12 0.97
C PHE A 150 3.86 8.69 2.42
N VAL A 151 3.84 7.37 2.65
CA VAL A 151 4.05 6.75 3.94
C VAL A 151 5.31 5.90 3.87
N GLY A 152 6.34 6.32 4.60
CA GLY A 152 7.60 5.61 4.72
C GLY A 152 7.56 4.63 5.88
N VAL A 153 7.85 3.35 5.59
CA VAL A 153 7.98 2.33 6.63
C VAL A 153 9.46 2.17 6.97
N GLN A 154 9.83 2.44 8.22
CA GLN A 154 11.21 2.34 8.64
C GLN A 154 11.67 0.88 8.74
N ARG A 155 12.93 0.64 8.32
CA ARG A 155 13.67 -0.57 8.64
C ARG A 155 14.79 -0.22 9.64
N PRO A 156 15.17 -1.11 10.57
CA PRO A 156 16.29 -0.84 11.47
C PRO A 156 17.53 -0.48 10.65
N ARG A 157 18.25 0.55 11.10
CA ARG A 157 19.50 1.03 10.49
C ARG A 157 19.37 1.86 9.23
N TYR A 158 18.15 2.17 8.76
CA TYR A 158 17.97 3.02 7.60
C TYR A 158 17.61 4.45 8.04
N LYS A 159 18.44 5.42 7.68
CA LYS A 159 18.13 6.85 7.81
C LYS A 159 17.83 7.36 6.41
N ALA A 160 16.58 7.32 6.03
CA ALA A 160 16.16 7.91 4.77
C ALA A 160 16.19 9.44 4.88
N GLY A 161 16.88 10.08 3.95
CA GLY A 161 16.85 11.53 3.76
C GLY A 161 16.16 11.85 2.44
N THR A 162 15.05 12.56 2.49
CA THR A 162 14.34 13.00 1.29
C THR A 162 13.87 14.44 1.43
N SER A 163 13.79 15.16 0.30
CA SER A 163 13.18 16.50 0.25
C SER A 163 11.67 16.45 0.07
N TYR A 164 11.09 15.27 -0.19
CA TYR A 164 9.65 15.08 -0.33
C TYR A 164 8.96 14.86 1.02
N PRO A 165 7.70 15.29 1.18
CA PRO A 165 6.95 15.05 2.40
C PRO A 165 6.65 13.55 2.55
N VAL A 166 7.07 12.96 3.66
CA VAL A 166 6.84 11.53 3.98
C VAL A 166 6.36 11.42 5.42
N ILE A 167 5.24 10.73 5.61
CA ILE A 167 4.76 10.33 6.94
C ILE A 167 5.50 9.05 7.33
N TRP A 168 6.24 9.09 8.43
CA TRP A 168 6.97 7.93 8.90
C TRP A 168 6.16 7.09 9.88
N VAL A 169 6.08 5.79 9.63
CA VAL A 169 5.36 4.83 10.48
C VAL A 169 6.31 3.74 10.93
N ASP A 170 6.35 3.50 12.24
CA ASP A 170 7.10 2.40 12.82
C ASP A 170 6.26 1.11 12.77
N VAL A 171 6.82 0.07 12.18
CA VAL A 171 6.18 -1.25 12.11
C VAL A 171 7.11 -2.33 12.68
N PRO A 172 6.58 -3.44 13.19
CA PRO A 172 7.39 -4.60 13.53
C PRO A 172 8.23 -5.05 12.35
N LEU A 173 9.53 -5.05 12.54
CA LEU A 173 10.46 -5.27 11.45
C LEU A 173 10.70 -6.75 11.25
N MET A 174 10.39 -7.20 10.04
CA MET A 174 10.67 -8.55 9.60
C MET A 174 11.53 -8.49 8.34
N ASP A 175 12.73 -9.04 8.44
CA ASP A 175 13.63 -9.15 7.29
C ASP A 175 13.23 -10.36 6.41
N ILE A 176 12.03 -10.25 5.83
CA ILE A 176 11.47 -11.24 4.89
C ILE A 176 11.38 -10.58 3.53
N SER A 177 11.84 -11.27 2.50
CA SER A 177 11.66 -10.86 1.11
C SER A 177 11.15 -12.00 0.24
N SER A 178 10.44 -11.65 -0.84
CA SER A 178 10.00 -12.65 -1.83
C SER A 178 11.16 -13.44 -2.42
N SER A 179 12.32 -12.82 -2.63
CA SER A 179 13.52 -13.50 -3.12
C SER A 179 14.01 -14.55 -2.12
N MET A 180 14.12 -14.20 -0.83
CA MET A 180 14.47 -15.15 0.23
C MET A 180 13.52 -16.37 0.24
N VAL A 181 12.21 -16.12 0.10
CA VAL A 181 11.22 -17.20 0.07
C VAL A 181 11.48 -18.14 -1.12
N ARG A 182 11.66 -17.59 -2.32
CA ARG A 182 11.95 -18.39 -3.53
C ARG A 182 13.26 -19.18 -3.40
N ASP A 183 14.31 -18.55 -2.86
CA ASP A 183 15.60 -19.19 -2.62
C ASP A 183 15.49 -20.36 -1.64
N PHE A 184 14.65 -20.24 -0.59
CA PHE A 184 14.38 -21.34 0.35
C PHE A 184 13.70 -22.51 -0.37
N MET A 185 12.68 -22.22 -1.17
CA MET A 185 11.94 -23.25 -1.91
C MET A 185 12.81 -23.95 -2.96
N ALA A 186 13.61 -23.19 -3.71
CA ALA A 186 14.57 -23.74 -4.67
C ALA A 186 15.62 -24.67 -4.03
N GLN A 187 15.90 -24.49 -2.73
CA GLN A 187 16.77 -25.35 -1.92
C GLN A 187 16.01 -26.52 -1.25
N GLY A 188 14.74 -26.73 -1.57
CA GLY A 188 13.90 -27.74 -0.94
C GLY A 188 13.53 -27.44 0.51
N ARG A 189 13.72 -26.20 0.99
CA ARG A 189 13.36 -25.75 2.34
C ARG A 189 11.93 -25.21 2.35
N LYS A 190 11.16 -25.55 3.38
CA LYS A 190 9.81 -25.00 3.56
C LYS A 190 9.88 -23.63 4.23
N PRO A 191 9.32 -22.56 3.63
CA PRO A 191 9.29 -21.22 4.23
C PRO A 191 8.13 -21.07 5.24
N ASN A 192 7.99 -22.00 6.17
CA ASN A 192 6.98 -21.98 7.20
C ASN A 192 7.02 -20.65 7.97
N PHE A 193 5.85 -20.10 8.27
CA PHE A 193 5.67 -18.81 8.97
C PHE A 193 6.17 -17.56 8.23
N LEU A 194 6.87 -17.70 7.11
CA LEU A 194 7.22 -16.56 6.27
C LEU A 194 6.05 -16.15 5.37
N LEU A 195 5.20 -17.09 5.04
CA LEU A 195 3.98 -16.94 4.24
C LEU A 195 2.74 -17.30 5.07
N PRO A 196 1.55 -16.76 4.75
CA PRO A 196 0.30 -17.34 5.19
C PRO A 196 0.19 -18.80 4.71
N GLN A 197 -0.33 -19.70 5.56
CA GLN A 197 -0.42 -21.12 5.22
C GLN A 197 -1.20 -21.39 3.92
N PRO A 198 -2.36 -20.72 3.64
CA PRO A 198 -3.06 -20.93 2.38
C PRO A 198 -2.25 -20.56 1.13
N VAL A 199 -1.34 -19.58 1.26
CA VAL A 199 -0.41 -19.20 0.17
C VAL A 199 0.63 -20.30 -0.05
N LEU A 200 1.20 -20.83 1.03
CA LEU A 200 2.17 -21.92 0.94
C LEU A 200 1.54 -23.18 0.31
N ASP A 201 0.34 -23.54 0.75
CA ASP A 201 -0.39 -24.70 0.22
C ASP A 201 -0.69 -24.53 -1.28
N TYR A 202 -1.05 -23.31 -1.70
CA TYR A 202 -1.26 -22.99 -3.11
C TYR A 202 0.03 -23.13 -3.93
N ILE A 203 1.14 -22.59 -3.44
CA ILE A 203 2.46 -22.68 -4.10
C ILE A 203 2.87 -24.15 -4.27
N GLU A 204 2.73 -24.99 -3.23
CA GLU A 204 3.05 -26.40 -3.28
C GLU A 204 2.14 -27.14 -4.27
N LYS A 205 0.84 -26.85 -4.27
CA LYS A 205 -0.15 -27.47 -5.17
C LYS A 205 0.14 -27.16 -6.65
N GLU A 206 0.47 -25.92 -6.96
CA GLU A 206 0.71 -25.47 -8.35
C GLU A 206 2.17 -25.68 -8.79
N GLY A 207 3.07 -26.16 -7.90
CA GLY A 207 4.48 -26.38 -8.20
C GLY A 207 5.23 -25.11 -8.58
N LEU A 208 4.94 -24.00 -7.90
CA LEU A 208 5.56 -22.70 -8.14
C LEU A 208 6.88 -22.59 -7.37
N TYR A 209 7.92 -22.04 -8.04
CA TYR A 209 9.29 -21.78 -7.51
C TYR A 209 10.21 -22.99 -7.31
#